data_340d877e67b0e815a31f5aeadeff2155
#
_entry.id   340d877e67b0e815a31f5aeadeff2155
#
_cell.length_a   1.000
_cell.length_b   1.000
_cell.length_c   1.000
_cell.angle_alpha   90.00
_cell.angle_beta   90.00
_cell.angle_gamma   90.00
#
_symmetry.space_group_name_H-M   'P 1'
#
loop_
_entity.id
_entity.type
_entity.pdbx_description
1 polymer ?
#
loop_
_entity_poly.entity_id
_entity_poly.type
_entity_poly.pdbx_seq_one_letter_code
_entity_poly.pdbx_strand_id
1 'polypeptide(L)'
;MRYYRYTLDDLKESSDRKLFSYISFFAGGGGSSAGYKLAGGDCKFVNEFQQVAVDTYLANWPDTPHICGDIKDVTGQQIMEMTGLKKYELDIMDGSPPCPPFSMSGTKKAGWGKEKVAYGMKQKNIEDLTWEMIRIAGEMMP
;
A
#
# COMPACT_ATOMS: atom_id res chain seq x y z
N MET A 1 -20.30 -18.25 -18.43
CA MET A 1 -19.63 -17.01 -18.04
C MET A 1 -18.22 -17.01 -18.66
N ARG A 2 -17.89 -16.09 -19.56
CA ARG A 2 -16.53 -15.99 -20.09
C ARG A 2 -15.70 -15.22 -19.08
N TYR A 3 -14.72 -15.87 -18.44
CA TYR A 3 -13.73 -15.16 -17.62
C TYR A 3 -12.79 -14.39 -18.57
N TYR A 4 -12.79 -13.09 -18.48
CA TYR A 4 -11.80 -12.25 -19.13
C TYR A 4 -10.47 -12.42 -18.39
N ARG A 5 -9.42 -12.76 -19.16
CA ARG A 5 -8.05 -12.80 -18.64
C ARG A 5 -7.36 -11.52 -19.10
N TYR A 6 -7.00 -10.67 -18.18
CA TYR A 6 -6.23 -9.48 -18.47
C TYR A 6 -4.71 -9.78 -18.40
N THR A 7 -3.95 -9.01 -19.13
CA THR A 7 -2.50 -9.06 -19.22
C THR A 7 -1.87 -7.83 -18.58
N LEU A 8 -0.55 -7.79 -18.45
CA LEU A 8 0.16 -6.59 -18.00
C LEU A 8 -0.02 -5.43 -18.98
N ASP A 9 -0.16 -5.72 -20.28
CA ASP A 9 -0.40 -4.68 -21.28
C ASP A 9 -1.78 -4.04 -21.10
N ASP A 10 -2.81 -4.83 -20.81
CA ASP A 10 -4.14 -4.30 -20.48
C ASP A 10 -4.09 -3.35 -19.25
N LEU A 11 -3.28 -3.71 -18.24
CA LEU A 11 -3.11 -2.87 -17.05
C LEU A 11 -2.41 -1.54 -17.39
N LYS A 12 -1.36 -1.58 -18.23
CA LYS A 12 -0.64 -0.38 -18.66
C LYS A 12 -1.55 0.54 -19.47
N GLU A 13 -2.21 0.00 -20.50
CA GLU A 13 -3.12 0.76 -21.35
C GLU A 13 -4.24 1.42 -20.53
N SER A 14 -4.82 0.68 -19.58
CA SER A 14 -5.85 1.23 -18.71
C SER A 14 -5.30 2.32 -17.78
N SER A 15 -4.13 2.11 -17.18
CA SER A 15 -3.49 3.06 -16.27
C SER A 15 -3.08 4.36 -16.97
N ASP A 16 -2.68 4.28 -18.25
CA ASP A 16 -2.30 5.45 -19.07
C ASP A 16 -3.46 6.45 -19.27
N ARG A 17 -4.69 6.01 -18.99
CA ARG A 17 -5.87 6.91 -18.99
C ARG A 17 -5.85 7.90 -17.85
N LYS A 18 -5.13 7.64 -16.75
CA LYS A 18 -4.92 8.51 -15.58
C LYS A 18 -6.21 9.16 -15.08
N LEU A 19 -7.26 8.35 -14.92
CA LEU A 19 -8.59 8.83 -14.53
C LEU A 19 -8.64 9.32 -13.09
N PHE A 20 -7.77 8.77 -12.24
CA PHE A 20 -7.59 9.16 -10.84
C PHE A 20 -6.18 8.78 -10.39
N SER A 21 -5.69 9.47 -9.38
CA SER A 21 -4.41 9.20 -8.72
C SER A 21 -4.60 8.34 -7.47
N TYR A 22 -3.67 7.44 -7.19
CA TYR A 22 -3.71 6.70 -5.93
C TYR A 22 -2.31 6.43 -5.37
N ILE A 23 -2.28 6.22 -4.05
CA ILE A 23 -1.14 5.64 -3.34
C ILE A 23 -1.60 4.38 -2.59
N SER A 24 -0.70 3.43 -2.36
CA SER A 24 -1.04 2.19 -1.67
C SER A 24 -0.01 1.86 -0.60
N PHE A 25 -0.49 1.71 0.65
CA PHE A 25 0.29 1.21 1.78
C PHE A 25 0.06 -0.29 1.95
N PHE A 26 1.05 -0.99 2.49
CA PHE A 26 1.02 -2.45 2.62
C PHE A 26 0.78 -3.12 1.26
N ALA A 27 1.43 -2.59 0.22
CA ALA A 27 1.13 -2.88 -1.17
C ALA A 27 1.36 -4.34 -1.58
N GLY A 28 2.15 -5.11 -0.79
CA GLY A 28 2.49 -6.48 -1.12
C GLY A 28 3.11 -6.59 -2.52
N GLY A 29 2.79 -7.65 -3.25
CA GLY A 29 3.19 -7.84 -4.65
C GLY A 29 2.34 -7.07 -5.67
N GLY A 30 1.44 -6.16 -5.24
CA GLY A 30 0.70 -5.26 -6.10
C GLY A 30 -0.69 -5.74 -6.56
N GLY A 31 -1.35 -6.63 -5.78
CA GLY A 31 -2.68 -7.11 -6.13
C GLY A 31 -3.74 -6.00 -6.21
N SER A 32 -3.85 -5.14 -5.19
CA SER A 32 -4.74 -3.96 -5.20
C SER A 32 -4.38 -3.01 -6.33
N SER A 33 -3.07 -2.76 -6.51
CA SER A 33 -2.57 -1.89 -7.58
C SER A 33 -2.97 -2.37 -8.97
N ALA A 34 -2.97 -3.68 -9.22
CA ALA A 34 -3.47 -4.23 -10.49
C ALA A 34 -4.94 -3.88 -10.71
N GLY A 35 -5.77 -3.97 -9.66
CA GLY A 35 -7.19 -3.57 -9.72
C GLY A 35 -7.39 -2.10 -10.03
N TYR A 36 -6.66 -1.22 -9.34
CA TYR A 36 -6.71 0.24 -9.59
C TYR A 36 -6.23 0.59 -11.00
N LYS A 37 -5.14 -0.03 -11.47
CA LYS A 37 -4.62 0.19 -12.82
C LYS A 37 -5.62 -0.24 -13.89
N LEU A 38 -6.30 -1.39 -13.72
CA LEU A 38 -7.38 -1.81 -14.63
C LEU A 38 -8.55 -0.81 -14.66
N ALA A 39 -8.84 -0.16 -13.54
CA ALA A 39 -9.83 0.90 -13.46
C ALA A 39 -9.38 2.24 -14.06
N GLY A 40 -8.12 2.36 -14.50
CA GLY A 40 -7.55 3.58 -15.06
C GLY A 40 -6.80 4.45 -14.05
N GLY A 41 -6.44 3.89 -12.89
CA GLY A 41 -5.71 4.59 -11.84
C GLY A 41 -4.22 4.79 -12.15
N ASP A 42 -3.72 5.97 -11.81
CA ASP A 42 -2.30 6.34 -11.88
C ASP A 42 -1.67 6.17 -10.50
N CYS A 43 -0.81 5.14 -10.35
CA CYS A 43 -0.11 4.86 -9.10
C CYS A 43 0.99 5.88 -8.86
N LYS A 44 0.83 6.71 -7.84
CA LYS A 44 1.82 7.73 -7.49
C LYS A 44 2.89 7.23 -6.54
N PHE A 45 2.54 6.31 -5.62
CA PHE A 45 3.47 5.84 -4.61
C PHE A 45 2.99 4.55 -3.98
N VAL A 46 3.94 3.72 -3.53
CA VAL A 46 3.65 2.55 -2.69
C VAL A 46 4.60 2.46 -1.51
N ASN A 47 4.10 1.91 -0.39
CA ASN A 47 4.93 1.51 0.73
C ASN A 47 4.68 0.03 1.06
N GLU A 48 5.75 -0.69 1.25
CA GLU A 48 5.72 -2.08 1.69
C GLU A 48 6.92 -2.35 2.59
N PHE A 49 6.71 -3.14 3.64
CA PHE A 49 7.74 -3.43 4.63
C PHE A 49 8.73 -4.50 4.16
N GLN A 50 8.26 -5.47 3.37
CA GLN A 50 9.04 -6.63 2.97
C GLN A 50 9.73 -6.43 1.62
N GLN A 51 11.05 -6.52 1.57
CA GLN A 51 11.84 -6.36 0.36
C GLN A 51 11.40 -7.31 -0.76
N VAL A 52 11.14 -8.58 -0.45
CA VAL A 52 10.71 -9.58 -1.46
C VAL A 52 9.36 -9.21 -2.11
N ALA A 53 8.47 -8.55 -1.37
CA ALA A 53 7.20 -8.07 -1.90
C ALA A 53 7.40 -6.84 -2.78
N VAL A 54 8.29 -5.91 -2.36
CA VAL A 54 8.71 -4.76 -3.17
C VAL A 54 9.35 -5.22 -4.48
N ASP A 55 10.26 -6.20 -4.43
CA ASP A 55 10.92 -6.75 -5.63
C ASP A 55 9.88 -7.33 -6.59
N THR A 56 8.87 -8.05 -6.06
CA THR A 56 7.76 -8.58 -6.85
C THR A 56 6.92 -7.46 -7.48
N TYR A 57 6.65 -6.41 -6.71
CA TYR A 57 5.91 -5.24 -7.19
C TYR A 57 6.66 -4.56 -8.35
N LEU A 58 7.94 -4.27 -8.14
CA LEU A 58 8.77 -3.56 -9.11
C LEU A 58 9.10 -4.39 -10.36
N ALA A 59 9.04 -5.73 -10.27
CA ALA A 59 9.14 -6.57 -11.46
C ALA A 59 8.02 -6.30 -12.47
N ASN A 60 6.85 -5.86 -12.02
CA ASN A 60 5.72 -5.51 -12.88
C ASN A 60 5.65 -3.99 -13.18
N TRP A 61 6.06 -3.15 -12.23
CA TRP A 61 5.96 -1.68 -12.32
C TRP A 61 7.23 -1.01 -11.80
N PRO A 62 8.35 -1.10 -12.57
CA PRO A 62 9.69 -0.71 -12.13
C PRO A 62 9.83 0.78 -11.78
N ASP A 63 9.02 1.63 -12.41
CA ASP A 63 9.13 3.08 -12.29
C ASP A 63 8.24 3.66 -11.16
N THR A 64 7.56 2.81 -10.39
CA THR A 64 6.68 3.29 -9.30
C THR A 64 7.51 3.85 -8.13
N PRO A 65 7.33 5.11 -7.74
CA PRO A 65 7.94 5.66 -6.53
C PRO A 65 7.54 4.83 -5.31
N HIS A 66 8.53 4.45 -4.49
CA HIS A 66 8.26 3.56 -3.36
C HIS A 66 9.20 3.80 -2.18
N ILE A 67 8.77 3.37 -1.00
CA ILE A 67 9.62 3.20 0.18
C ILE A 67 9.46 1.74 0.66
N CYS A 68 10.59 1.00 0.71
CA CYS A 68 10.65 -0.28 1.39
C CYS A 68 11.01 -0.04 2.86
N GLY A 69 10.02 -0.14 3.75
CA GLY A 69 10.25 0.13 5.17
C GLY A 69 8.97 0.20 6.00
N ASP A 70 9.15 0.39 7.31
CA ASP A 70 8.02 0.54 8.23
C ASP A 70 7.26 1.83 7.91
N ILE A 71 5.94 1.75 7.81
CA ILE A 71 5.06 2.91 7.59
C ILE A 71 5.23 3.99 8.69
N LYS A 72 5.70 3.61 9.87
CA LYS A 72 6.00 4.53 10.98
C LYS A 72 7.07 5.54 10.64
N ASP A 73 8.00 5.16 9.76
CA ASP A 73 9.11 6.00 9.31
C ASP A 73 8.76 6.80 8.03
N VAL A 74 7.55 6.60 7.49
CA VAL A 74 7.06 7.31 6.29
C VAL A 74 6.25 8.52 6.69
N THR A 75 6.47 9.65 6.02
CA THR A 75 5.71 10.89 6.22
C THR A 75 4.99 11.32 4.94
N GLY A 76 3.87 12.02 5.08
CA GLY A 76 3.16 12.61 3.94
C GLY A 76 4.03 13.60 3.18
N GLN A 77 4.92 14.33 3.87
CA GLN A 77 5.87 15.24 3.22
C GLN A 77 6.84 14.49 2.29
N GLN A 78 7.44 13.40 2.75
CA GLN A 78 8.31 12.57 1.91
C GLN A 78 7.58 12.07 0.66
N ILE A 79 6.33 11.61 0.82
CA ILE A 79 5.52 11.14 -0.31
C ILE A 79 5.28 12.29 -1.30
N MET A 80 4.88 13.46 -0.82
CA MET A 80 4.66 14.63 -1.67
C MET A 80 5.94 15.06 -2.41
N GLU A 81 7.09 15.04 -1.75
CA GLU A 81 8.39 15.36 -2.37
C GLU A 81 8.77 14.34 -3.47
N MET A 82 8.53 13.04 -3.23
CA MET A 82 8.84 11.97 -4.20
C MET A 82 7.90 11.96 -5.41
N THR A 83 6.65 12.37 -5.22
CA THR A 83 5.59 12.25 -6.23
C THR A 83 5.25 13.55 -6.94
N GLY A 84 5.66 14.68 -6.36
CA GLY A 84 5.27 16.02 -6.81
C GLY A 84 3.82 16.40 -6.45
N LEU A 85 3.10 15.55 -5.72
CA LEU A 85 1.74 15.84 -5.25
C LEU A 85 1.76 16.95 -4.19
N LYS A 86 0.70 17.74 -4.17
CA LYS A 86 0.40 18.69 -3.10
C LYS A 86 -0.78 18.18 -2.28
N LYS A 87 -1.04 18.82 -1.14
CA LYS A 87 -2.26 18.57 -0.37
C LYS A 87 -3.50 18.71 -1.25
N TYR A 88 -4.47 17.84 -1.05
CA TYR A 88 -5.74 17.77 -1.79
C TYR A 88 -5.63 17.38 -3.27
N GLU A 89 -4.49 16.91 -3.74
CA GLU A 89 -4.32 16.47 -5.14
C GLU A 89 -4.39 14.94 -5.32
N LEU A 90 -4.38 14.18 -4.21
CA LEU A 90 -4.52 12.73 -4.26
C LEU A 90 -5.98 12.32 -4.19
N ASP A 91 -6.43 11.47 -5.13
CA ASP A 91 -7.83 11.02 -5.16
C ASP A 91 -8.09 9.84 -4.21
N ILE A 92 -7.16 8.89 -4.12
CA ILE A 92 -7.34 7.67 -3.32
C ILE A 92 -6.08 7.35 -2.51
N MET A 93 -6.28 7.11 -1.22
CA MET A 93 -5.29 6.49 -0.34
C MET A 93 -5.78 5.09 0.04
N ASP A 94 -5.11 4.06 -0.46
CA ASP A 94 -5.40 2.66 -0.19
C ASP A 94 -4.43 2.06 0.82
N GLY A 95 -4.89 1.06 1.57
CA GLY A 95 -4.01 0.29 2.43
C GLY A 95 -4.72 -0.84 3.16
N SER A 96 -4.03 -1.96 3.27
CA SER A 96 -4.51 -3.15 3.96
C SER A 96 -3.58 -3.51 5.12
N PRO A 97 -3.67 -2.79 6.26
CA PRO A 97 -2.84 -3.09 7.42
C PRO A 97 -3.08 -4.53 7.91
N PRO A 98 -2.06 -5.22 8.43
CA PRO A 98 -2.20 -6.60 8.92
C PRO A 98 -3.30 -6.73 9.97
N CYS A 99 -4.21 -7.69 9.80
CA CYS A 99 -5.37 -7.94 10.67
C CYS A 99 -5.14 -8.83 11.92
N PRO A 100 -3.96 -9.40 12.23
CA PRO A 100 -3.82 -10.35 13.35
C PRO A 100 -4.38 -9.86 14.70
N PRO A 101 -4.32 -8.57 15.07
CA PRO A 101 -4.90 -8.08 16.32
C PRO A 101 -6.43 -8.08 16.33
N PHE A 102 -7.05 -7.96 15.17
CA PHE A 102 -8.50 -7.78 15.01
C PHE A 102 -9.23 -9.05 14.55
N SER A 103 -8.50 -10.09 14.15
CA SER A 103 -9.09 -11.33 13.65
C SER A 103 -9.62 -12.20 14.79
N MET A 104 -10.87 -12.67 14.65
CA MET A 104 -11.49 -13.64 15.58
C MET A 104 -10.80 -15.01 15.56
N SER A 105 -10.04 -15.36 14.52
CA SER A 105 -9.21 -16.57 14.44
C SER A 105 -7.86 -16.45 15.18
N GLY A 106 -7.47 -15.24 15.57
CA GLY A 106 -6.34 -15.02 16.46
C GLY A 106 -6.71 -15.40 17.90
N THR A 107 -5.88 -16.20 18.57
CA THR A 107 -6.06 -16.50 20.00
C THR A 107 -6.04 -15.19 20.78
N LYS A 108 -7.19 -14.78 21.30
CA LYS A 108 -7.37 -13.60 22.17
C LYS A 108 -6.68 -13.80 23.54
N LYS A 109 -5.44 -14.24 23.58
CA LYS A 109 -4.68 -14.43 24.82
C LYS A 109 -3.67 -13.30 24.99
N ALA A 110 -3.92 -12.49 26.02
CA ALA A 110 -2.93 -11.74 26.83
C ALA A 110 -1.68 -11.24 26.06
N GLY A 111 -1.82 -10.48 24.99
CA GLY A 111 -0.69 -10.13 24.12
C GLY A 111 -0.74 -8.77 23.44
N TRP A 112 -1.60 -7.84 23.87
CA TRP A 112 -1.52 -6.44 23.43
C TRP A 112 -0.17 -5.85 23.84
N GLY A 113 0.54 -5.24 22.89
CA GLY A 113 1.86 -4.66 23.14
C GLY A 113 3.05 -5.66 23.16
N LYS A 114 2.84 -6.96 22.91
CA LYS A 114 3.93 -7.93 22.79
C LYS A 114 4.39 -8.11 21.34
N GLU A 115 5.69 -8.44 21.18
CA GLU A 115 6.23 -8.82 19.88
C GLU A 115 5.43 -9.96 19.26
N LYS A 116 4.96 -9.77 18.05
CA LYS A 116 4.30 -10.82 17.26
C LYS A 116 5.12 -11.09 16.00
N VAL A 117 5.16 -12.34 15.59
CA VAL A 117 5.75 -12.71 14.30
C VAL A 117 4.64 -12.61 13.26
N ALA A 118 4.74 -11.61 12.38
CA ALA A 118 3.88 -11.51 11.22
C ALA A 118 4.77 -11.57 9.96
N TYR A 119 4.39 -12.41 9.01
CA TYR A 119 5.12 -12.59 7.75
C TYR A 119 6.61 -12.97 7.94
N GLY A 120 6.90 -13.78 8.97
CA GLY A 120 8.26 -14.22 9.27
C GLY A 120 9.16 -13.22 10.00
N MET A 121 8.65 -12.03 10.34
CA MET A 121 9.38 -11.00 11.07
C MET A 121 8.72 -10.65 12.39
N LYS A 122 9.55 -10.31 13.39
CA LYS A 122 9.08 -9.81 14.68
C LYS A 122 8.62 -8.36 14.51
N GLN A 123 7.35 -8.10 14.77
CA GLN A 123 6.77 -6.76 14.76
C GLN A 123 6.19 -6.43 16.13
N LYS A 124 6.45 -5.22 16.61
CA LYS A 124 5.80 -4.63 17.80
C LYS A 124 4.69 -3.70 17.34
N ASN A 125 3.61 -3.65 18.11
CA ASN A 125 2.53 -2.68 17.92
C ASN A 125 1.93 -2.69 16.50
N ILE A 126 1.58 -3.89 16.01
CA ILE A 126 0.90 -4.05 14.72
C ILE A 126 -0.46 -3.34 14.73
N GLU A 127 -1.08 -3.22 15.90
CA GLU A 127 -2.32 -2.49 16.14
C GLU A 127 -2.24 -1.00 15.77
N ASP A 128 -1.03 -0.40 15.81
CA ASP A 128 -0.82 1.02 15.53
C ASP A 128 -0.73 1.33 14.02
N LEU A 129 -0.54 0.33 13.16
CA LEU A 129 -0.29 0.55 11.73
C LEU A 129 -1.46 1.24 11.00
N THR A 130 -2.70 0.99 11.43
CA THR A 130 -3.87 1.70 10.90
C THR A 130 -3.82 3.19 11.26
N TRP A 131 -3.38 3.51 12.49
CA TRP A 131 -3.25 4.90 12.93
C TRP A 131 -2.14 5.64 12.18
N GLU A 132 -1.07 4.95 11.82
CA GLU A 132 -0.01 5.53 10.98
C GLU A 132 -0.53 5.91 9.60
N MET A 133 -1.35 5.05 8.98
CA MET A 133 -2.00 5.38 7.72
C MET A 133 -2.92 6.60 7.86
N ILE A 134 -3.71 6.68 8.95
CA ILE A 134 -4.58 7.83 9.24
C ILE A 134 -3.73 9.09 9.47
N ARG A 135 -2.59 8.99 10.15
CA ARG A 135 -1.66 10.11 10.33
C ARG A 135 -1.19 10.67 8.98
N ILE A 136 -0.72 9.79 8.10
CA ILE A 136 -0.27 10.21 6.75
C ILE A 136 -1.43 10.81 5.96
N ALA A 137 -2.64 10.24 6.06
CA ALA A 137 -3.83 10.83 5.44
C ALA A 137 -4.09 12.25 5.93
N GLY A 138 -3.95 12.50 7.23
CA GLY A 138 -4.06 13.86 7.80
C GLY A 138 -2.96 14.82 7.32
N GLU A 139 -1.76 14.31 7.02
CA GLU A 139 -0.65 15.11 6.50
C GLU A 139 -0.85 15.50 5.02
N MET A 140 -1.35 14.58 4.21
CA MET A 140 -1.55 14.76 2.77
C MET A 140 -2.90 15.37 2.43
N MET A 141 -3.92 15.10 3.25
CA MET A 141 -5.32 15.53 3.02
C MET A 141 -5.79 15.15 1.60
N PRO A 142 -5.88 13.83 1.30
CA PRO A 142 -6.36 13.35 0.02
C PRO A 142 -7.81 13.72 -0.23
#